data_fe45cd13f5c6ac54e1c211cbb8ff9405
#
_entry.id   fe45cd13f5c6ac54e1c211cbb8ff9405
#
_cell.length_a   1.000
_cell.length_b   1.000
_cell.length_c   1.000
_cell.angle_alpha   90.00
_cell.angle_beta   90.00
_cell.angle_gamma   90.00
#
_symmetry.space_group_name_H-M   'P 1'
#
loop_
_entity.id
_entity.type
_entity.pdbx_description
1 polymer ?
#
loop_
_entity_poly.entity_id
_entity_poly.type
_entity_poly.pdbx_seq_one_letter_code
_entity_poly.pdbx_strand_id
1 'polypeptide(L)'
;MRKFFTLLVGLTLMGALTVTLAACQKPAGDAASADDMSLGSPTAKVTMIEYASVSCPHCARFQNEVFPAFKTKYIDTGQVRYVAREALTGDPAIAAAGFLMARCAGKDKYFQVVDAIYHAQTEMFTGGDPHAVLLNIARSAGMSDTQFDSCIKDETALNALNARWEHYVKDDKITGTPTFVINGKVYDKGEMSLTELDTAVAEAKAVGKTAS
;
A
#
# COMPACT_ATOMS: atom_id res chain seq x y z
N MET A 1 72.95 49.93 16.80
CA MET A 1 72.17 50.20 15.61
C MET A 1 71.17 49.05 15.47
N ARG A 2 69.91 49.31 15.86
CA ARG A 2 68.90 48.31 16.03
C ARG A 2 68.01 48.30 14.75
N LYS A 3 67.87 47.14 14.07
CA LYS A 3 66.93 47.00 12.99
C LYS A 3 65.72 46.19 13.49
N PHE A 4 64.56 46.83 13.53
CA PHE A 4 63.29 46.22 13.81
C PHE A 4 62.81 45.47 12.58
N PHE A 5 62.50 44.19 12.74
CA PHE A 5 61.87 43.37 11.71
C PHE A 5 60.39 43.17 12.10
N THR A 6 59.49 43.82 11.36
CA THR A 6 58.07 43.74 11.56
C THR A 6 57.52 42.52 10.84
N LEU A 7 57.02 41.54 11.59
CA LEU A 7 56.42 40.34 11.06
C LEU A 7 54.90 40.61 10.85
N LEU A 8 54.48 40.65 9.59
CA LEU A 8 53.06 40.71 9.20
C LEU A 8 52.47 39.28 9.20
N VAL A 9 51.63 38.97 10.17
CA VAL A 9 50.85 37.74 10.22
C VAL A 9 49.57 37.93 9.36
N GLY A 10 49.55 37.35 8.18
CA GLY A 10 48.40 37.26 7.33
C GLY A 10 47.40 36.21 7.83
N LEU A 11 46.25 36.65 8.30
CA LEU A 11 45.14 35.80 8.76
C LEU A 11 44.30 35.41 7.53
N THR A 12 44.54 34.24 6.97
CA THR A 12 43.68 33.68 5.90
C THR A 12 42.44 33.05 6.52
N LEU A 13 41.28 33.73 6.37
CA LEU A 13 39.96 33.18 6.66
C LEU A 13 39.60 32.11 5.62
N MET A 14 39.73 30.85 6.01
CA MET A 14 39.28 29.72 5.21
C MET A 14 37.79 29.51 5.52
N GLY A 15 36.90 30.10 4.68
CA GLY A 15 35.48 29.90 4.76
C GLY A 15 35.11 28.47 4.37
N ALA A 16 34.75 27.65 5.36
CA ALA A 16 34.19 26.32 5.13
C ALA A 16 32.80 26.46 4.60
N LEU A 17 32.61 26.26 3.29
CA LEU A 17 31.31 26.17 2.64
C LEU A 17 30.69 24.81 3.02
N THR A 18 29.87 24.80 4.09
CA THR A 18 29.10 23.61 4.46
C THR A 18 27.95 23.44 3.46
N VAL A 19 28.16 22.59 2.46
CA VAL A 19 27.08 22.10 1.60
C VAL A 19 26.19 21.19 2.45
N THR A 20 25.08 21.72 2.95
CA THR A 20 24.00 20.92 3.54
C THR A 20 23.35 20.14 2.40
N LEU A 21 23.72 18.86 2.26
CA LEU A 21 22.90 17.91 1.50
C LEU A 21 21.55 17.81 2.22
N ALA A 22 20.54 18.55 1.73
CA ALA A 22 19.17 18.27 2.04
C ALA A 22 18.86 16.89 1.42
N ALA A 23 18.96 15.84 2.24
CA ALA A 23 18.44 14.54 1.88
C ALA A 23 16.95 14.73 1.69
N CYS A 24 16.49 14.75 0.42
CA CYS A 24 15.08 14.60 0.08
C CYS A 24 14.66 13.23 0.61
N GLN A 25 14.15 13.20 1.84
CA GLN A 25 13.45 12.03 2.36
C GLN A 25 12.20 11.88 1.48
N LYS A 26 12.24 10.87 0.63
CA LYS A 26 11.07 10.47 -0.15
C LYS A 26 9.96 10.11 0.86
N PRO A 27 8.75 10.70 0.75
CA PRO A 27 7.68 10.36 1.67
C PRO A 27 7.46 8.85 1.69
N ALA A 28 7.25 8.28 2.88
CA ALA A 28 6.92 6.88 3.03
C ALA A 28 5.70 6.55 2.17
N GLY A 29 5.77 5.48 1.39
CA GLY A 29 4.65 4.97 0.62
C GLY A 29 4.48 5.44 -0.82
N ASP A 30 5.26 6.39 -1.32
CA ASP A 30 4.97 7.07 -2.61
C ASP A 30 5.23 6.27 -3.89
N ALA A 31 5.98 5.19 -3.84
CA ALA A 31 6.26 4.39 -5.03
C ALA A 31 5.73 2.97 -4.89
N ALA A 32 4.87 2.56 -5.83
CA ALA A 32 4.53 1.16 -5.98
C ALA A 32 5.79 0.35 -6.23
N SER A 33 5.99 -0.72 -5.44
CA SER A 33 7.06 -1.69 -5.62
C SER A 33 6.72 -2.69 -6.74
N ALA A 34 7.70 -3.46 -7.20
CA ALA A 34 7.46 -4.52 -8.18
C ALA A 34 6.56 -5.64 -7.64
N ASP A 35 6.51 -5.77 -6.30
CA ASP A 35 5.72 -6.79 -5.60
C ASP A 35 4.31 -6.31 -5.25
N ASP A 36 4.02 -5.02 -5.40
CA ASP A 36 2.68 -4.48 -5.14
C ASP A 36 1.69 -4.94 -6.22
N MET A 37 0.48 -5.27 -5.78
CA MET A 37 -0.64 -5.51 -6.68
C MET A 37 -1.31 -4.18 -7.03
N SER A 38 -1.56 -3.92 -8.31
CA SER A 38 -2.09 -2.63 -8.73
C SER A 38 -3.10 -2.73 -9.86
N LEU A 39 -4.05 -1.77 -9.90
CA LEU A 39 -5.02 -1.56 -10.96
C LEU A 39 -4.84 -0.17 -11.57
N GLY A 40 -5.30 0.00 -12.79
CA GLY A 40 -5.26 1.27 -13.52
C GLY A 40 -3.95 1.52 -14.24
N SER A 41 -3.82 2.70 -14.82
CA SER A 41 -2.66 3.04 -15.63
C SER A 41 -1.39 3.23 -14.80
N PRO A 42 -0.26 2.60 -15.16
CA PRO A 42 1.02 2.85 -14.49
C PRO A 42 1.52 4.29 -14.67
N THR A 43 0.97 5.03 -15.63
CA THR A 43 1.30 6.43 -15.93
C THR A 43 0.29 7.42 -15.35
N ALA A 44 -0.68 6.97 -14.54
CA ALA A 44 -1.62 7.85 -13.86
C ALA A 44 -0.88 8.85 -12.97
N LYS A 45 -1.33 10.12 -13.00
CA LYS A 45 -0.71 11.21 -12.22
C LYS A 45 -1.02 11.12 -10.72
N VAL A 46 -2.05 10.40 -10.35
CA VAL A 46 -2.43 10.16 -8.97
C VAL A 46 -2.24 8.68 -8.67
N THR A 47 -1.51 8.40 -7.59
CA THR A 47 -1.38 7.05 -7.02
C THR A 47 -2.12 7.02 -5.70
N MET A 48 -3.02 6.05 -5.54
CA MET A 48 -3.68 5.74 -4.28
C MET A 48 -3.20 4.38 -3.81
N ILE A 49 -2.55 4.35 -2.66
CA ILE A 49 -2.15 3.13 -1.97
C ILE A 49 -3.17 2.87 -0.87
N GLU A 50 -3.68 1.65 -0.79
CA GLU A 50 -4.51 1.19 0.32
C GLU A 50 -3.80 0.08 1.07
N TYR A 51 -3.56 0.30 2.37
CA TYR A 51 -3.15 -0.75 3.29
C TYR A 51 -4.42 -1.38 3.86
N ALA A 52 -4.69 -2.60 3.46
CA ALA A 52 -5.94 -3.29 3.76
C ALA A 52 -5.73 -4.75 4.14
N SER A 53 -6.66 -5.28 4.93
CA SER A 53 -6.69 -6.69 5.29
C SER A 53 -7.99 -7.33 4.84
N VAL A 54 -7.91 -8.51 4.24
CA VAL A 54 -9.10 -9.28 3.84
C VAL A 54 -9.86 -9.85 5.03
N SER A 55 -9.35 -9.71 6.26
CA SER A 55 -10.08 -10.05 7.49
C SER A 55 -10.57 -8.83 8.29
N CYS A 56 -10.32 -7.62 7.79
CA CYS A 56 -10.77 -6.38 8.43
C CYS A 56 -12.19 -6.00 7.97
N PRO A 57 -13.19 -5.85 8.86
CA PRO A 57 -14.57 -5.54 8.46
C PRO A 57 -14.72 -4.14 7.84
N HIS A 58 -13.91 -3.17 8.27
CA HIS A 58 -13.90 -1.84 7.68
C HIS A 58 -13.35 -1.84 6.25
N CYS A 59 -12.31 -2.67 5.97
CA CYS A 59 -11.81 -2.86 4.62
C CYS A 59 -12.87 -3.50 3.72
N ALA A 60 -13.56 -4.54 4.21
CA ALA A 60 -14.65 -5.18 3.44
C ALA A 60 -15.77 -4.19 3.11
N ARG A 61 -16.19 -3.35 4.07
CA ARG A 61 -17.22 -2.34 3.82
C ARG A 61 -16.78 -1.35 2.75
N PHE A 62 -15.56 -0.81 2.86
CA PHE A 62 -15.01 0.07 1.84
C PHE A 62 -14.97 -0.59 0.46
N GLN A 63 -14.45 -1.81 0.37
CA GLN A 63 -14.31 -2.54 -0.89
C GLN A 63 -15.67 -2.89 -1.52
N ASN A 64 -16.66 -3.24 -0.71
CA ASN A 64 -17.97 -3.63 -1.21
C ASN A 64 -18.87 -2.42 -1.54
N GLU A 65 -18.78 -1.32 -0.81
CA GLU A 65 -19.75 -0.21 -0.90
C GLU A 65 -19.21 1.03 -1.62
N VAL A 66 -17.89 1.32 -1.53
CA VAL A 66 -17.29 2.56 -2.04
C VAL A 66 -16.38 2.31 -3.24
N PHE A 67 -15.53 1.31 -3.14
CA PHE A 67 -14.49 1.03 -4.14
C PHE A 67 -15.02 0.81 -5.57
N PRO A 68 -16.16 0.14 -5.83
CA PRO A 68 -16.67 -0.05 -7.18
C PRO A 68 -16.97 1.27 -7.90
N ALA A 69 -17.57 2.23 -7.20
CA ALA A 69 -17.85 3.55 -7.76
C ALA A 69 -16.55 4.35 -7.99
N PHE A 70 -15.61 4.30 -7.04
CA PHE A 70 -14.30 4.90 -7.17
C PHE A 70 -13.50 4.30 -8.34
N LYS A 71 -13.50 2.98 -8.46
CA LYS A 71 -12.82 2.26 -9.55
C LYS A 71 -13.33 2.72 -10.91
N THR A 72 -14.64 2.69 -11.12
CA THR A 72 -15.26 3.13 -12.38
C THR A 72 -14.92 4.58 -12.71
N LYS A 73 -14.96 5.47 -11.70
CA LYS A 73 -14.76 6.91 -11.90
C LYS A 73 -13.30 7.29 -12.18
N TYR A 74 -12.34 6.64 -11.54
CA TYR A 74 -10.96 7.09 -11.52
C TYR A 74 -9.95 6.08 -12.03
N ILE A 75 -10.09 4.79 -11.70
CA ILE A 75 -9.11 3.76 -12.06
C ILE A 75 -9.33 3.34 -13.51
N ASP A 76 -10.56 3.00 -13.89
CA ASP A 76 -10.89 2.54 -15.25
C ASP A 76 -10.74 3.66 -16.28
N THR A 77 -10.80 4.93 -15.85
CA THR A 77 -10.54 6.10 -16.70
C THR A 77 -9.06 6.51 -16.75
N GLY A 78 -8.18 5.76 -16.10
CA GLY A 78 -6.74 6.01 -16.10
C GLY A 78 -6.29 7.22 -15.29
N GLN A 79 -7.17 7.82 -14.48
CA GLN A 79 -6.87 9.01 -13.69
C GLN A 79 -6.10 8.68 -12.41
N VAL A 80 -6.34 7.49 -11.84
CA VAL A 80 -5.72 6.99 -10.60
C VAL A 80 -5.12 5.62 -10.86
N ARG A 81 -3.89 5.40 -10.38
CA ARG A 81 -3.32 4.09 -10.16
C ARG A 81 -3.63 3.68 -8.74
N TYR A 82 -4.34 2.57 -8.57
CA TYR A 82 -4.61 1.96 -7.28
C TYR A 82 -3.55 0.90 -6.98
N VAL A 83 -3.04 0.90 -5.74
CA VAL A 83 -2.03 -0.05 -5.25
C VAL A 83 -2.57 -0.68 -3.97
N ALA A 84 -2.70 -1.99 -3.94
CA ALA A 84 -3.09 -2.75 -2.76
C ALA A 84 -1.84 -3.20 -1.98
N ARG A 85 -1.78 -2.86 -0.69
CA ARG A 85 -0.77 -3.32 0.26
C ARG A 85 -1.40 -4.19 1.34
N GLU A 86 -0.92 -5.42 1.40
CA GLU A 86 -1.48 -6.48 2.23
C GLU A 86 -1.12 -6.29 3.69
N ALA A 87 -2.12 -6.09 4.53
CA ALA A 87 -1.98 -5.92 5.97
C ALA A 87 -2.53 -7.14 6.73
N LEU A 88 -1.85 -7.54 7.80
CA LEU A 88 -2.25 -8.68 8.63
C LEU A 88 -2.99 -8.22 9.89
N THR A 89 -4.03 -7.39 9.70
CA THR A 89 -4.93 -6.91 10.78
C THR A 89 -6.20 -7.76 10.84
N GLY A 90 -6.97 -7.66 11.94
CA GLY A 90 -8.12 -8.51 12.20
C GLY A 90 -7.68 -9.89 12.66
N ASP A 91 -8.07 -10.95 11.96
CA ASP A 91 -7.53 -12.30 12.14
C ASP A 91 -6.33 -12.49 11.21
N PRO A 92 -5.08 -12.52 11.73
CA PRO A 92 -3.88 -12.60 10.90
C PRO A 92 -3.76 -13.91 10.13
N ALA A 93 -4.32 -15.02 10.63
CA ALA A 93 -4.26 -16.32 9.96
C ALA A 93 -5.18 -16.34 8.74
N ILE A 94 -6.39 -15.81 8.88
CA ILE A 94 -7.34 -15.67 7.75
C ILE A 94 -6.79 -14.66 6.73
N ALA A 95 -6.22 -13.53 7.19
CA ALA A 95 -5.61 -12.54 6.32
C ALA A 95 -4.47 -13.15 5.51
N ALA A 96 -3.55 -13.88 6.17
CA ALA A 96 -2.43 -14.54 5.50
C ALA A 96 -2.91 -15.57 4.47
N ALA A 97 -3.80 -16.48 4.86
CA ALA A 97 -4.34 -17.50 3.94
C ALA A 97 -5.02 -16.87 2.71
N GLY A 98 -5.82 -15.81 2.92
CA GLY A 98 -6.50 -15.10 1.85
C GLY A 98 -5.51 -14.44 0.87
N PHE A 99 -4.49 -13.74 1.35
CA PHE A 99 -3.50 -13.11 0.47
C PHE A 99 -2.58 -14.11 -0.22
N LEU A 100 -2.14 -15.16 0.47
CA LEU A 100 -1.36 -16.23 -0.13
C LEU A 100 -2.12 -16.90 -1.27
N MET A 101 -3.39 -17.26 -1.04
CA MET A 101 -4.27 -17.79 -2.06
C MET A 101 -4.44 -16.82 -3.24
N ALA A 102 -4.70 -15.55 -2.98
CA ALA A 102 -4.90 -14.54 -4.03
C ALA A 102 -3.64 -14.37 -4.89
N ARG A 103 -2.45 -14.32 -4.27
CA ARG A 103 -1.17 -14.26 -5.00
C ARG A 103 -0.91 -15.51 -5.82
N CYS A 104 -1.25 -16.67 -5.30
CA CYS A 104 -1.11 -17.96 -5.95
C CYS A 104 -2.02 -18.11 -7.18
N ALA A 105 -3.19 -17.46 -7.15
CA ALA A 105 -4.09 -17.40 -8.31
C ALA A 105 -3.49 -16.62 -9.49
N GLY A 106 -2.42 -15.87 -9.27
CA GLY A 106 -1.73 -15.06 -10.27
C GLY A 106 -2.20 -13.60 -10.32
N LYS A 107 -1.34 -12.74 -10.87
CA LYS A 107 -1.57 -11.28 -10.90
C LYS A 107 -2.90 -10.91 -11.56
N ASP A 108 -3.28 -11.61 -12.61
CA ASP A 108 -4.51 -11.33 -13.38
C ASP A 108 -5.79 -11.65 -12.59
N LYS A 109 -5.72 -12.58 -11.63
CA LYS A 109 -6.85 -13.02 -10.83
C LYS A 109 -6.82 -12.46 -9.39
N TYR A 110 -5.73 -11.85 -8.98
CA TYR A 110 -5.51 -11.39 -7.61
C TYR A 110 -6.69 -10.55 -7.08
N PHE A 111 -7.06 -9.50 -7.80
CA PHE A 111 -8.13 -8.59 -7.36
C PHE A 111 -9.50 -9.26 -7.38
N GLN A 112 -9.76 -10.17 -8.31
CA GLN A 112 -10.99 -10.96 -8.32
C GLN A 112 -11.11 -11.85 -7.09
N VAL A 113 -10.00 -12.48 -6.69
CA VAL A 113 -9.97 -13.35 -5.50
C VAL A 113 -10.13 -12.53 -4.22
N VAL A 114 -9.41 -11.41 -4.10
CA VAL A 114 -9.52 -10.50 -2.95
C VAL A 114 -10.94 -9.94 -2.79
N ASP A 115 -11.55 -9.52 -3.88
CA ASP A 115 -12.95 -9.07 -3.92
C ASP A 115 -13.92 -10.15 -3.42
N ALA A 116 -13.78 -11.39 -3.91
CA ALA A 116 -14.58 -12.51 -3.46
C ALA A 116 -14.42 -12.79 -1.95
N ILE A 117 -13.20 -12.62 -1.41
CA ILE A 117 -12.97 -12.79 0.04
C ILE A 117 -13.69 -11.68 0.83
N TYR A 118 -13.64 -10.41 0.39
CA TYR A 118 -14.35 -9.32 1.04
C TYR A 118 -15.88 -9.55 1.05
N HIS A 119 -16.44 -10.04 -0.03
CA HIS A 119 -17.86 -10.38 -0.09
C HIS A 119 -18.25 -11.55 0.82
N ALA A 120 -17.34 -12.53 0.99
CA ALA A 120 -17.57 -13.71 1.84
C ALA A 120 -17.24 -13.47 3.33
N GLN A 121 -16.74 -12.27 3.69
CA GLN A 121 -16.24 -12.00 5.04
C GLN A 121 -17.32 -12.21 6.12
N THR A 122 -18.56 -11.81 5.87
CA THR A 122 -19.66 -12.04 6.81
C THR A 122 -19.86 -13.52 7.09
N GLU A 123 -19.87 -14.38 6.06
CA GLU A 123 -20.00 -15.82 6.23
C GLU A 123 -18.85 -16.39 7.09
N MET A 124 -17.61 -16.00 6.81
CA MET A 124 -16.45 -16.48 7.56
C MET A 124 -16.48 -16.13 9.05
N PHE A 125 -17.06 -14.96 9.42
CA PHE A 125 -17.03 -14.48 10.81
C PHE A 125 -18.35 -14.67 11.57
N THR A 126 -19.42 -15.14 10.93
CA THR A 126 -20.73 -15.35 11.57
C THR A 126 -21.16 -16.83 11.66
N GLY A 127 -20.20 -17.76 11.55
CA GLY A 127 -20.45 -19.19 11.77
C GLY A 127 -20.08 -20.12 10.63
N GLY A 128 -19.57 -19.58 9.51
CA GLY A 128 -18.93 -20.40 8.47
C GLY A 128 -17.56 -20.89 8.88
N ASP A 129 -17.10 -21.97 8.24
CA ASP A 129 -15.71 -22.40 8.35
C ASP A 129 -14.85 -21.56 7.38
N PRO A 130 -13.93 -20.68 7.87
CA PRO A 130 -13.12 -19.84 7.01
C PRO A 130 -12.30 -20.64 5.99
N HIS A 131 -11.80 -21.81 6.36
CA HIS A 131 -11.06 -22.67 5.43
C HIS A 131 -11.94 -23.14 4.27
N ALA A 132 -13.15 -23.62 4.57
CA ALA A 132 -14.09 -24.06 3.54
C ALA A 132 -14.53 -22.92 2.62
N VAL A 133 -14.76 -21.72 3.17
CA VAL A 133 -15.12 -20.54 2.38
C VAL A 133 -13.97 -20.14 1.45
N LEU A 134 -12.74 -20.05 1.96
CA LEU A 134 -11.56 -19.73 1.13
C LEU A 134 -11.31 -20.80 0.05
N LEU A 135 -11.47 -22.08 0.37
CA LEU A 135 -11.35 -23.18 -0.59
C LEU A 135 -12.39 -23.06 -1.73
N ASN A 136 -13.62 -22.70 -1.41
CA ASN A 136 -14.67 -22.49 -2.42
C ASN A 136 -14.33 -21.31 -3.36
N ILE A 137 -13.79 -20.23 -2.81
CA ILE A 137 -13.30 -19.09 -3.60
C ILE A 137 -12.13 -19.52 -4.51
N ALA A 138 -11.18 -20.29 -3.97
CA ALA A 138 -10.05 -20.83 -4.73
C ALA A 138 -10.52 -21.67 -5.92
N ARG A 139 -11.47 -22.58 -5.68
CA ARG A 139 -12.10 -23.40 -6.74
C ARG A 139 -12.77 -22.54 -7.82
N SER A 140 -13.48 -21.50 -7.41
CA SER A 140 -14.12 -20.53 -8.32
C SER A 140 -13.09 -19.75 -9.15
N ALA A 141 -11.91 -19.52 -8.61
CA ALA A 141 -10.77 -18.95 -9.33
C ALA A 141 -10.01 -19.96 -10.22
N GLY A 142 -10.42 -21.25 -10.23
CA GLY A 142 -9.84 -22.31 -11.03
C GLY A 142 -8.66 -23.02 -10.37
N MET A 143 -8.49 -22.92 -9.06
CA MET A 143 -7.47 -23.66 -8.31
C MET A 143 -8.02 -25.03 -7.90
N SER A 144 -7.19 -26.06 -7.92
CA SER A 144 -7.52 -27.34 -7.29
C SER A 144 -7.33 -27.25 -5.78
N ASP A 145 -7.95 -28.17 -5.02
CA ASP A 145 -7.80 -28.26 -3.57
C ASP A 145 -6.32 -28.41 -3.16
N THR A 146 -5.58 -29.24 -3.89
CA THR A 146 -4.13 -29.43 -3.65
C THR A 146 -3.33 -28.15 -3.88
N GLN A 147 -3.68 -27.38 -4.91
CA GLN A 147 -3.04 -26.07 -5.16
C GLN A 147 -3.36 -25.09 -4.03
N PHE A 148 -4.63 -24.99 -3.65
CA PHE A 148 -5.03 -24.15 -2.50
C PHE A 148 -4.25 -24.50 -1.23
N ASP A 149 -4.24 -25.78 -0.85
CA ASP A 149 -3.51 -26.25 0.32
C ASP A 149 -2.00 -25.96 0.27
N SER A 150 -1.39 -26.13 -0.91
CA SER A 150 0.02 -25.80 -1.10
C SER A 150 0.28 -24.31 -0.98
N CYS A 151 -0.61 -23.46 -1.50
CA CYS A 151 -0.47 -22.02 -1.48
C CYS A 151 -0.56 -21.44 -0.06
N ILE A 152 -1.56 -21.87 0.72
CA ILE A 152 -1.75 -21.35 2.09
C ILE A 152 -0.72 -21.89 3.10
N LYS A 153 0.02 -22.94 2.74
CA LYS A 153 1.10 -23.56 3.52
C LYS A 153 2.50 -23.18 3.02
N ASP A 154 2.61 -22.32 2.02
CA ASP A 154 3.91 -21.90 1.49
C ASP A 154 4.62 -20.95 2.47
N GLU A 155 5.56 -21.52 3.23
CA GLU A 155 6.33 -20.77 4.25
C GLU A 155 7.17 -19.65 3.62
N THR A 156 7.67 -19.82 2.41
CA THR A 156 8.46 -18.77 1.72
C THR A 156 7.59 -17.58 1.39
N ALA A 157 6.40 -17.82 0.85
CA ALA A 157 5.43 -16.78 0.55
C ALA A 157 4.88 -16.11 1.82
N LEU A 158 4.65 -16.88 2.89
CA LEU A 158 4.24 -16.36 4.19
C LEU A 158 5.32 -15.46 4.82
N ASN A 159 6.58 -15.88 4.77
CA ASN A 159 7.69 -15.06 5.28
C ASN A 159 7.84 -13.75 4.49
N ALA A 160 7.66 -13.80 3.17
CA ALA A 160 7.67 -12.61 2.34
C ALA A 160 6.48 -11.66 2.65
N LEU A 161 5.29 -12.19 2.91
CA LEU A 161 4.13 -11.43 3.33
C LEU A 161 4.35 -10.77 4.70
N ASN A 162 4.86 -11.52 5.67
CA ASN A 162 5.20 -11.00 7.00
C ASN A 162 6.24 -9.88 6.92
N ALA A 163 7.30 -10.05 6.12
CA ALA A 163 8.34 -9.04 5.94
C ALA A 163 7.78 -7.73 5.34
N ARG A 164 6.85 -7.82 4.37
CA ARG A 164 6.15 -6.63 3.83
C ARG A 164 5.33 -5.95 4.91
N TRP A 165 4.53 -6.71 5.67
CA TRP A 165 3.72 -6.17 6.75
C TRP A 165 4.57 -5.50 7.84
N GLU A 166 5.67 -6.12 8.25
CA GLU A 166 6.61 -5.52 9.20
C GLU A 166 7.17 -4.20 8.68
N HIS A 167 7.55 -4.12 7.40
CA HIS A 167 8.00 -2.88 6.78
C HIS A 167 6.91 -1.80 6.84
N TYR A 168 5.67 -2.11 6.49
CA TYR A 168 4.57 -1.14 6.54
C TYR A 168 4.34 -0.60 7.96
N VAL A 169 4.42 -1.45 8.98
CA VAL A 169 4.30 -1.02 10.37
C VAL A 169 5.49 -0.18 10.82
N LYS A 170 6.72 -0.63 10.53
CA LYS A 170 7.95 -0.01 11.04
C LYS A 170 8.33 1.26 10.28
N ASP A 171 8.26 1.22 8.95
CA ASP A 171 8.81 2.26 8.09
C ASP A 171 7.71 3.20 7.58
N ASP A 172 6.59 2.67 7.09
CA ASP A 172 5.45 3.46 6.61
C ASP A 172 4.54 3.95 7.77
N LYS A 173 4.79 3.47 9.01
CA LYS A 173 4.05 3.85 10.24
C LYS A 173 2.56 3.52 10.18
N ILE A 174 2.20 2.44 9.49
CA ILE A 174 0.81 2.00 9.41
C ILE A 174 0.38 1.40 10.75
N THR A 175 -0.68 1.96 11.35
CA THR A 175 -1.21 1.56 12.67
C THR A 175 -2.56 0.88 12.61
N GLY A 176 -3.23 0.89 11.45
CA GLY A 176 -4.55 0.31 11.28
C GLY A 176 -4.99 0.22 9.82
N THR A 177 -6.13 -0.42 9.59
CA THR A 177 -6.70 -0.63 8.25
C THR A 177 -8.20 -0.32 8.22
N PRO A 178 -8.71 0.22 7.09
CA PRO A 178 -7.92 0.65 5.96
C PRO A 178 -7.16 1.94 6.26
N THR A 179 -5.96 2.09 5.70
CA THR A 179 -5.21 3.35 5.65
C THR A 179 -4.91 3.65 4.19
N PHE A 180 -5.15 4.89 3.77
CA PHE A 180 -4.91 5.32 2.39
C PHE A 180 -3.75 6.31 2.33
N VAL A 181 -2.95 6.19 1.27
CA VAL A 181 -1.92 7.19 0.92
C VAL A 181 -2.15 7.64 -0.51
N ILE A 182 -2.46 8.93 -0.70
CA ILE A 182 -2.76 9.49 -2.02
C ILE A 182 -1.68 10.53 -2.33
N ASN A 183 -0.83 10.24 -3.32
CA ASN A 183 0.36 11.04 -3.66
C ASN A 183 1.14 11.49 -2.41
N GLY A 184 1.41 10.56 -1.47
CA GLY A 184 2.18 10.81 -0.25
C GLY A 184 1.40 11.39 0.93
N LYS A 185 0.17 11.86 0.73
CA LYS A 185 -0.69 12.32 1.82
C LYS A 185 -1.42 11.15 2.46
N VAL A 186 -1.22 10.96 3.77
CA VAL A 186 -1.78 9.85 4.54
C VAL A 186 -3.20 10.20 5.03
N TYR A 187 -4.10 9.23 4.95
CA TYR A 187 -5.47 9.26 5.47
C TYR A 187 -5.67 7.98 6.30
N ASP A 188 -5.53 8.09 7.62
CA ASP A 188 -5.47 6.99 8.60
C ASP A 188 -6.71 6.91 9.50
N LYS A 189 -7.80 7.58 9.12
CA LYS A 189 -9.04 7.62 9.93
C LYS A 189 -10.01 6.47 9.63
N GLY A 190 -9.55 5.44 8.94
CA GLY A 190 -10.36 4.30 8.52
C GLY A 190 -10.99 4.51 7.14
N GLU A 191 -12.23 4.05 6.98
CA GLU A 191 -12.93 4.11 5.70
C GLU A 191 -13.09 5.54 5.20
N MET A 192 -12.88 5.73 3.89
CA MET A 192 -13.17 6.98 3.21
C MET A 192 -14.44 6.83 2.36
N SER A 193 -15.33 7.81 2.45
CA SER A 193 -16.47 7.93 1.52
C SER A 193 -16.01 8.33 0.12
N LEU A 194 -16.85 8.11 -0.89
CA LEU A 194 -16.55 8.54 -2.26
C LEU A 194 -16.33 10.06 -2.34
N THR A 195 -17.07 10.86 -1.58
CA THR A 195 -16.90 12.32 -1.53
C THR A 195 -15.53 12.73 -0.97
N GLU A 196 -15.05 12.05 0.08
CA GLU A 196 -13.72 12.32 0.63
C GLU A 196 -12.62 11.90 -0.36
N LEU A 197 -12.79 10.77 -1.06
CA LEU A 197 -11.89 10.35 -2.12
C LEU A 197 -11.88 11.32 -3.30
N ASP A 198 -13.04 11.85 -3.71
CA ASP A 198 -13.16 12.87 -4.75
C ASP A 198 -12.33 14.10 -4.40
N THR A 199 -12.45 14.56 -3.15
CA THR A 199 -11.69 15.70 -2.64
C THR A 199 -10.18 15.41 -2.63
N ALA A 200 -9.77 14.25 -2.11
CA ALA A 200 -8.38 13.85 -2.04
C ALA A 200 -7.72 13.72 -3.43
N VAL A 201 -8.43 13.15 -4.40
CA VAL A 201 -7.96 13.06 -5.79
C VAL A 201 -7.84 14.44 -6.44
N ALA A 202 -8.79 15.34 -6.18
CA ALA A 202 -8.75 16.71 -6.69
C ALA A 202 -7.54 17.49 -6.12
N GLU A 203 -7.29 17.38 -4.82
CA GLU A 203 -6.11 17.96 -4.16
C GLU A 203 -4.80 17.41 -4.76
N ALA A 204 -4.70 16.08 -4.90
CA ALA A 204 -3.51 15.43 -5.46
C ALA A 204 -3.20 15.90 -6.90
N LYS A 205 -4.24 16.12 -7.73
CA LYS A 205 -4.10 16.67 -9.08
C LYS A 205 -3.65 18.13 -9.09
N ALA A 206 -4.08 18.92 -8.11
CA ALA A 206 -3.71 20.34 -8.02
C ALA A 206 -2.23 20.51 -7.68
N VAL A 207 -1.70 19.73 -6.73
CA VAL A 207 -0.28 19.75 -6.34
C VAL A 207 0.63 19.39 -7.53
N GLY A 208 0.26 18.41 -8.34
CA GLY A 208 1.04 18.01 -9.53
C GLY A 208 1.10 19.07 -10.63
N LYS A 209 0.19 20.05 -10.64
CA LYS A 209 0.20 21.16 -11.61
C LYS A 209 1.11 22.33 -11.20
N THR A 210 1.41 22.47 -9.92
CA THR A 210 2.27 23.55 -9.41
C THR A 210 3.75 23.18 -9.41
N ALA A 211 4.08 21.91 -9.63
CA ALA A 211 5.45 21.38 -9.66
C ALA A 211 6.00 21.16 -11.08
N SER A 212 5.26 21.53 -12.12
CA SER A 212 5.64 21.49 -13.56
C SER A 212 5.83 22.90 -14.11
#